data_118341e3f60316e16abfb39d24e25850
#
_entry.id   118341e3f60316e16abfb39d24e25850
#
_cell.length_a   1.000
_cell.length_b   1.000
_cell.length_c   1.000
_cell.angle_alpha   90.00
_cell.angle_beta   90.00
_cell.angle_gamma   90.00
#
_symmetry.space_group_name_H-M   'P 1'
#
loop_
_entity.id
_entity.type
_entity.pdbx_description
1 polymer ?
#
loop_
_entity_poly.entity_id
_entity_poly.type
_entity_poly.pdbx_seq_one_letter_code
_entity_poly.pdbx_strand_id
1 'polypeptide(L)' 'MICIIPARKNSKGLKNKNLININGKPLIEYTIKFALSVNFFKNVYISTDDERIISRYKNFHKKLKIIK' A
#
# COMPACT_ATOMS: atom_id res chain seq x y z
N MET A 1 11.11 -12.25 7.39
CA MET A 1 11.03 -10.78 7.53
C MET A 1 9.73 -10.26 6.92
N ILE A 2 9.16 -9.23 7.51
CA ILE A 2 7.94 -8.61 6.99
C ILE A 2 8.23 -7.17 6.60
N CYS A 3 7.36 -6.63 5.75
CA CYS A 3 7.44 -5.24 5.30
C CYS A 3 6.13 -4.55 5.69
N ILE A 4 6.22 -3.35 6.25
CA ILE A 4 5.04 -2.57 6.60
C ILE A 4 5.08 -1.26 5.81
N ILE A 5 4.01 -0.99 5.07
CA ILE A 5 3.87 0.24 4.28
C ILE A 5 2.83 1.13 4.96
N PRO A 6 3.23 2.24 5.59
CA PRO A 6 2.26 3.14 6.19
C PRO A 6 1.59 3.99 5.11
N ALA A 7 0.26 4.08 5.19
CA ALA A 7 -0.51 4.83 4.20
C ALA A 7 -1.77 5.44 4.84
N ARG A 8 -1.57 6.27 5.86
CA ARG A 8 -2.65 6.88 6.61
C ARG A 8 -3.35 7.96 5.79
N LYS A 9 -4.66 8.02 5.91
CA LYS A 9 -5.49 8.95 5.15
C LYS A 9 -5.15 10.42 5.41
N ASN A 10 -4.93 10.77 6.66
CA ASN A 10 -4.68 12.14 7.08
C ASN A 10 -3.23 12.39 7.46
N SER A 11 -2.30 11.80 6.72
CA SER A 11 -0.89 12.01 6.98
C SER A 11 -0.53 13.48 6.74
N LYS A 12 0.45 13.97 7.48
CA LYS A 12 0.96 15.33 7.30
C LYS A 12 1.52 15.49 5.90
N GLY A 13 1.40 16.70 5.36
CA GLY A 13 1.91 17.02 4.04
C GLY A 13 0.84 16.95 2.99
N LEU A 14 1.14 16.36 1.86
CA LEU A 14 0.25 16.35 0.72
C LEU A 14 -0.92 15.38 0.93
N LYS A 15 -2.13 15.91 0.88
CA LYS A 15 -3.34 15.07 1.00
C LYS A 15 -3.41 14.10 -0.16
N ASN A 16 -3.85 12.89 0.14
CA ASN A 16 -4.05 11.86 -0.87
C ASN A 16 -2.80 11.50 -1.66
N LYS A 17 -1.61 11.75 -1.10
CA LYS A 17 -0.37 11.49 -1.82
C LYS A 17 -0.24 10.05 -2.29
N ASN A 18 -0.78 9.11 -1.51
CA ASN A 18 -0.69 7.70 -1.84
C ASN A 18 -1.55 7.32 -3.05
N LEU A 19 -2.53 8.15 -3.37
CA LEU A 19 -3.45 7.91 -4.47
C LEU A 19 -3.20 8.81 -5.67
N ILE A 20 -2.12 9.60 -5.64
CA ILE A 20 -1.73 10.41 -6.79
C ILE A 20 -1.42 9.46 -7.95
N ASN A 21 -2.08 9.72 -9.08
CA ASN A 21 -1.94 8.88 -10.26
C ASN A 21 -0.64 9.20 -11.00
N ILE A 22 0.19 8.19 -11.20
CA ILE A 22 1.44 8.31 -11.95
C ILE A 22 1.42 7.23 -13.02
N ASN A 23 1.37 7.65 -14.29
CA ASN A 23 1.33 6.72 -15.42
C ASN A 23 0.21 5.68 -15.30
N GLY A 24 -0.96 6.13 -14.84
CA GLY A 24 -2.13 5.29 -14.77
C GLY A 24 -2.31 4.49 -13.49
N LYS A 25 -1.39 4.63 -12.53
CA LYS A 25 -1.47 3.89 -11.26
C LYS A 25 -1.26 4.80 -10.08
N PRO A 26 -1.95 4.53 -8.94
CA PRO A 26 -1.70 5.28 -7.72
C PRO A 26 -0.27 5.11 -7.24
N LEU A 27 0.29 6.15 -6.66
CA LEU A 27 1.66 6.11 -6.16
C LEU A 27 1.91 4.90 -5.24
N ILE A 28 0.98 4.62 -4.34
CA ILE A 28 1.14 3.52 -3.39
C ILE A 28 1.28 2.17 -4.10
N GLU A 29 0.68 2.02 -5.28
CA GLU A 29 0.76 0.75 -5.99
C GLU A 29 2.18 0.42 -6.43
N TYR A 30 2.97 1.43 -6.79
CA TYR A 30 4.38 1.20 -7.13
C TYR A 30 5.15 0.69 -5.94
N THR A 31 4.89 1.26 -4.75
CA THR A 31 5.53 0.81 -3.52
C THR A 31 5.13 -0.62 -3.18
N ILE A 32 3.83 -0.93 -3.31
CA ILE A 32 3.31 -2.26 -3.04
C ILE A 32 3.98 -3.29 -3.96
N LYS A 33 4.02 -2.99 -5.25
CA LYS A 33 4.60 -3.92 -6.22
C LYS A 33 6.08 -4.13 -5.98
N PHE A 34 6.80 -3.07 -5.62
CA PHE A 34 8.20 -3.20 -5.28
C PHE A 34 8.38 -4.13 -4.09
N ALA A 35 7.62 -3.91 -3.01
CA ALA A 35 7.72 -4.73 -1.82
C ALA A 35 7.37 -6.20 -2.10
N LEU A 36 6.35 -6.43 -2.93
CA LEU A 36 5.94 -7.79 -3.28
C LEU A 36 7.00 -8.51 -4.13
N SER A 37 7.83 -7.76 -4.85
CA SER A 37 8.88 -8.34 -5.69
C SER A 37 10.10 -8.78 -4.89
N VAL A 38 10.23 -8.34 -3.65
CA VAL A 38 11.37 -8.69 -2.81
C VAL A 38 11.11 -10.04 -2.15
N ASN A 39 11.84 -11.06 -2.56
CA ASN A 39 11.65 -12.42 -2.03
C ASN A 39 11.93 -12.53 -0.54
N PHE A 40 12.68 -11.59 -0.02
CA PHE A 40 13.06 -11.54 1.38
C PHE A 40 11.85 -11.32 2.32
N PHE A 41 10.82 -10.63 1.83
CA PHE A 41 9.61 -10.39 2.62
C PHE A 41 8.63 -11.54 2.47
N LYS A 42 8.32 -12.21 3.56
CA LYS A 42 7.31 -13.28 3.56
C LYS A 42 5.91 -12.71 3.48
N ASN A 43 5.68 -11.57 4.13
CA ASN A 43 4.41 -10.87 4.11
C ASN A 43 4.65 -9.38 3.97
N VAL A 44 3.74 -8.71 3.26
CA VAL A 44 3.75 -7.25 3.12
C VAL A 44 2.45 -6.74 3.71
N TYR A 45 2.53 -5.77 4.60
CA TYR A 45 1.37 -5.18 5.26
C TYR A 45 1.22 -3.72 4.85
N ILE A 46 -0.02 -3.32 4.56
CA ILE A 46 -0.36 -1.91 4.39
C ILE A 46 -1.06 -1.47 5.66
N SER A 47 -0.50 -0.50 6.37
CA SER A 47 -1.13 0.08 7.55
C SER A 47 -1.91 1.32 7.12
N THR A 48 -3.23 1.20 7.06
CA THR A 48 -4.04 2.28 6.53
C THR A 48 -5.44 2.30 7.16
N ASP A 49 -6.01 3.50 7.25
CA ASP A 49 -7.42 3.71 7.60
C ASP A 49 -8.20 4.26 6.41
N ASP A 50 -7.59 4.33 5.24
CA ASP A 50 -8.24 4.87 4.04
C ASP A 50 -9.02 3.77 3.33
N GLU A 51 -10.35 3.89 3.34
CA GLU A 51 -11.24 2.89 2.74
C GLU A 51 -10.99 2.69 1.25
N ARG A 52 -10.50 3.73 0.56
CA ARG A 52 -10.20 3.62 -0.86
C ARG A 52 -9.04 2.66 -1.09
N ILE A 53 -8.04 2.70 -0.22
CA ILE A 53 -6.89 1.79 -0.29
C ILE A 53 -7.32 0.39 0.12
N ILE A 54 -8.10 0.27 1.18
CA ILE A 54 -8.58 -1.03 1.65
C ILE A 54 -9.37 -1.73 0.56
N SER A 55 -10.34 -1.05 -0.03
CA SER A 55 -11.17 -1.61 -1.11
C SER A 55 -10.35 -2.06 -2.30
N ARG A 56 -9.38 -1.24 -2.68
CA ARG A 56 -8.62 -1.49 -3.90
C ARG A 56 -7.66 -2.66 -3.76
N TYR A 57 -7.07 -2.83 -2.58
CA TYR A 57 -5.97 -3.79 -2.41
C TYR A 57 -6.28 -4.99 -1.52
N LYS A 58 -7.47 -5.12 -0.98
CA LYS A 58 -7.77 -6.19 -0.03
C LYS A 58 -7.58 -7.60 -0.59
N ASN A 59 -7.73 -7.78 -1.90
CA ASN A 59 -7.50 -9.07 -2.54
C ASN A 59 -6.46 -8.99 -3.64
N PHE A 60 -5.53 -8.06 -3.51
CA PHE A 60 -4.56 -7.76 -4.55
C PHE A 60 -3.53 -8.88 -4.73
N HIS A 61 -3.08 -9.46 -3.63
CA HIS A 61 -2.05 -10.50 -3.67
C HIS A 61 -2.11 -11.31 -2.38
N LYS A 62 -1.82 -12.62 -2.47
CA LYS A 62 -1.88 -13.50 -1.29
C LYS A 62 -0.91 -13.09 -0.19
N LYS A 63 0.20 -12.47 -0.58
CA LYS A 63 1.26 -12.02 0.31
C LYS A 63 0.95 -10.67 0.97
N LEU A 64 -0.02 -9.94 0.43
CA LEU A 64 -0.38 -8.59 0.88
C LEU A 64 -1.53 -8.65 1.87
N LYS A 65 -1.32 -8.03 3.01
CA LYS A 65 -2.33 -7.92 4.06
C LYS A 65 -2.57 -6.46 4.39
N ILE A 66 -3.76 -6.15 4.86
CA ILE A 66 -4.10 -4.78 5.25
C ILE A 66 -4.39 -4.75 6.75
N ILE A 67 -3.78 -3.80 7.45
CA ILE A 67 -4.02 -3.58 8.87
C ILE A 67 -4.44 -2.13 9.08
N LYS A 68 -5.37 -1.93 9.99
CA LYS A 68 -5.86 -0.58 10.32
C LYS A 68 -5.11 0.03 11.47
#